data_cd03acaab5ebcfc61086b1f317d582f8
#
_entry.id   cd03acaab5ebcfc61086b1f317d582f8
#
_cell.length_a   1.000
_cell.length_b   1.000
_cell.length_c   1.000
_cell.angle_alpha   90.00
_cell.angle_beta   90.00
_cell.angle_gamma   90.00
#
_symmetry.space_group_name_H-M   'P 1'
#
loop_
_entity.id
_entity.type
_entity.pdbx_description
1 polymer ?
#
loop_
_entity_poly.entity_id
_entity_poly.type
_entity_poly.pdbx_seq_one_letter_code
_entity_poly.pdbx_strand_id
1 'polypeptide(L)'
;MVKNKSKASIKTIYVTAYMIMFIFAVKIRLLVFHNIYYSLMCLIIAYCILGVIGIYLFRKEIRKGVAEWKEHFTNGIIWSIGAYITDMILSSLANYPSMALYPNYDGMNDISISSAAKLVSVPLFVTAAGILGPITEELIFRFILVDKLRTKLPSIICVILSSVLFMVWHMHALTLPELMINLPKLSTGIVYCVIILYSNNPTIPILLHVFNNTTAMLMMLMNGTI
;
A
#
# COMPACT_ATOMS: atom_id res chain seq x y z
N MET A 1 -14.52 0.42 34.76
CA MET A 1 -14.46 1.39 33.63
C MET A 1 -13.06 1.98 33.37
N VAL A 2 -12.21 2.20 34.36
CA VAL A 2 -10.87 2.82 34.22
C VAL A 2 -9.87 1.95 33.44
N LYS A 3 -9.87 0.62 33.62
CA LYS A 3 -8.96 -0.32 32.93
C LYS A 3 -9.13 -0.37 31.40
N ASN A 4 -10.31 -0.05 30.86
CA ASN A 4 -10.57 -0.06 29.41
C ASN A 4 -10.07 1.23 28.72
N LYS A 5 -10.12 2.38 29.40
CA LYS A 5 -9.62 3.65 28.85
C LYS A 5 -8.08 3.64 28.71
N SER A 6 -7.35 3.04 29.66
CA SER A 6 -5.88 2.97 29.59
C SER A 6 -5.40 2.08 28.43
N LYS A 7 -6.04 0.94 28.19
CA LYS A 7 -5.69 0.05 27.05
C LYS A 7 -5.96 0.66 25.68
N ALA A 8 -7.07 1.41 25.55
CA ALA A 8 -7.38 2.14 24.30
C ALA A 8 -6.36 3.23 24.02
N SER A 9 -5.92 3.97 25.05
CA SER A 9 -4.87 5.00 24.94
C SER A 9 -3.53 4.40 24.50
N ILE A 10 -3.11 3.28 25.07
CA ILE A 10 -1.86 2.61 24.71
C ILE A 10 -1.90 2.14 23.25
N LYS A 11 -3.00 1.52 22.78
CA LYS A 11 -3.12 1.11 21.37
C LYS A 11 -3.05 2.32 20.42
N THR A 12 -3.64 3.44 20.78
CA THR A 12 -3.57 4.67 19.98
C THR A 12 -2.13 5.17 19.87
N ILE A 13 -1.36 5.16 20.96
CA ILE A 13 0.06 5.56 20.96
C ILE A 13 0.86 4.68 20.00
N TYR A 14 0.69 3.35 20.05
CA TYR A 14 1.40 2.44 19.12
C TYR A 14 1.03 2.67 17.67
N VAL A 15 -0.25 2.89 17.36
CA VAL A 15 -0.71 3.18 15.99
C VAL A 15 -0.12 4.51 15.50
N THR A 16 -0.12 5.55 16.33
CA THR A 16 0.46 6.85 15.98
C THR A 16 1.97 6.74 15.77
N ALA A 17 2.69 6.06 16.65
CA ALA A 17 4.12 5.81 16.50
C ALA A 17 4.44 5.04 15.21
N TYR A 18 3.63 4.03 14.88
CA TYR A 18 3.76 3.26 13.64
C TYR A 18 3.58 4.14 12.39
N MET A 19 2.58 5.03 12.37
CA MET A 19 2.38 5.96 11.26
C MET A 19 3.54 6.98 11.13
N ILE A 20 4.04 7.49 12.26
CA ILE A 20 5.20 8.39 12.26
C ILE A 20 6.44 7.66 11.71
N MET A 21 6.70 6.45 12.17
CA MET A 21 7.82 5.63 11.67
C MET A 21 7.70 5.38 10.17
N PHE A 22 6.50 5.09 9.66
CA PHE A 22 6.24 4.90 8.24
C PHE A 22 6.57 6.17 7.44
N ILE A 23 6.05 7.32 7.84
CA ILE A 23 6.31 8.61 7.17
C ILE A 23 7.82 8.92 7.17
N PHE A 24 8.47 8.76 8.33
CA PHE A 24 9.90 9.01 8.47
C PHE A 24 10.73 8.09 7.58
N ALA A 25 10.52 6.79 7.68
CA ALA A 25 11.32 5.80 6.97
C ALA A 25 11.13 5.83 5.45
N VAL A 26 9.93 6.17 4.96
CA VAL A 26 9.64 6.13 3.51
C VAL A 26 9.84 7.49 2.84
N LYS A 27 9.46 8.60 3.47
CA LYS A 27 9.58 9.94 2.84
C LYS A 27 10.73 10.77 3.36
N ILE A 28 10.93 10.87 4.67
CA ILE A 28 11.96 11.74 5.26
C ILE A 28 13.37 11.22 4.93
N ARG A 29 13.55 9.91 4.71
CA ARG A 29 14.84 9.35 4.28
C ARG A 29 15.42 10.07 3.05
N LEU A 30 14.56 10.54 2.14
CA LEU A 30 15.01 11.25 0.92
C LEU A 30 15.68 12.61 1.25
N LEU A 31 15.33 13.19 2.39
CA LEU A 31 15.94 14.43 2.88
C LEU A 31 17.23 14.17 3.67
N VAL A 32 17.35 12.98 4.27
CA VAL A 32 18.49 12.61 5.12
C VAL A 32 19.62 11.98 4.32
N PHE A 33 19.29 11.07 3.40
CA PHE A 33 20.27 10.35 2.61
C PHE A 33 20.45 11.01 1.23
N HIS A 34 21.55 11.73 1.03
CA HIS A 34 21.92 12.31 -0.26
C HIS A 34 22.36 11.25 -1.29
N ASN A 35 22.81 10.09 -0.81
CA ASN A 35 23.18 8.96 -1.64
C ASN A 35 21.97 8.06 -1.87
N ILE A 36 21.62 7.84 -3.14
CA ILE A 36 20.47 7.02 -3.55
C ILE A 36 20.56 5.58 -3.04
N TYR A 37 21.76 5.00 -3.03
CA TYR A 37 22.00 3.64 -2.53
C TYR A 37 21.55 3.50 -1.06
N TYR A 38 22.05 4.37 -0.17
CA TYR A 38 21.69 4.32 1.24
C TYR A 38 20.20 4.65 1.47
N SER A 39 19.63 5.53 0.67
CA SER A 39 18.21 5.86 0.71
C SER A 39 17.35 4.64 0.37
N LEU A 40 17.67 3.90 -0.70
CA LEU A 40 16.94 2.70 -1.12
C LEU A 40 17.13 1.54 -0.14
N MET A 41 18.34 1.34 0.37
CA MET A 41 18.59 0.33 1.42
C MET A 41 17.79 0.62 2.69
N CYS A 42 17.74 1.88 3.11
CA CYS A 42 16.91 2.30 4.24
C CYS A 42 15.42 1.98 4.00
N LEU A 43 14.92 2.19 2.78
CA LEU A 43 13.54 1.86 2.42
C LEU A 43 13.24 0.36 2.53
N ILE A 44 14.13 -0.48 1.98
CA ILE A 44 13.99 -1.94 2.03
C ILE A 44 13.95 -2.42 3.49
N ILE A 45 14.91 -1.98 4.30
CA ILE A 45 14.97 -2.32 5.72
C ILE A 45 13.72 -1.82 6.46
N ALA A 46 13.29 -0.59 6.16
CA ALA A 46 12.11 0.00 6.77
C ALA A 46 10.83 -0.81 6.46
N TYR A 47 10.61 -1.23 5.22
CA TYR A 47 9.46 -2.07 4.88
C TYR A 47 9.52 -3.44 5.56
N CYS A 48 10.70 -4.05 5.70
CA CYS A 48 10.86 -5.29 6.47
C CYS A 48 10.46 -5.10 7.94
N ILE A 49 10.97 -4.06 8.59
CA ILE A 49 10.68 -3.78 10.01
C ILE A 49 9.22 -3.39 10.20
N LEU A 50 8.71 -2.45 9.41
CA LEU A 50 7.34 -1.95 9.52
C LEU A 50 6.31 -3.02 9.19
N GLY A 51 6.57 -3.86 8.18
CA GLY A 51 5.70 -4.98 7.85
C GLY A 51 5.55 -5.96 9.00
N VAL A 52 6.67 -6.36 9.63
CA VAL A 52 6.66 -7.26 10.79
C VAL A 52 5.96 -6.62 11.99
N ILE A 53 6.29 -5.35 12.30
CA ILE A 53 5.63 -4.61 13.38
C ILE A 53 4.13 -4.47 13.10
N GLY A 54 3.73 -4.13 11.88
CA GLY A 54 2.34 -4.00 11.49
C GLY A 54 1.57 -5.30 11.64
N ILE A 55 2.10 -6.41 11.14
CA ILE A 55 1.51 -7.75 11.32
C ILE A 55 1.35 -8.08 12.81
N TYR A 56 2.35 -7.79 13.64
CA TYR A 56 2.26 -8.02 15.09
C TYR A 56 1.21 -7.14 15.76
N LEU A 57 1.17 -5.85 15.48
CA LEU A 57 0.22 -4.89 16.06
C LEU A 57 -1.23 -5.22 15.71
N PHE A 58 -1.48 -5.60 14.46
CA PHE A 58 -2.81 -5.86 13.91
C PHE A 58 -3.12 -7.36 13.74
N ARG A 59 -2.34 -8.25 14.39
CA ARG A 59 -2.48 -9.70 14.25
C ARG A 59 -3.88 -10.25 14.56
N LYS A 60 -4.61 -9.60 15.47
CA LYS A 60 -5.98 -10.04 15.82
C LYS A 60 -6.94 -9.75 14.69
N GLU A 61 -6.86 -8.56 14.14
CA GLU A 61 -7.68 -8.10 13.03
C GLU A 61 -7.38 -8.88 11.75
N ILE A 62 -6.10 -9.10 11.45
CA ILE A 62 -5.66 -9.93 10.30
C ILE A 62 -6.14 -11.37 10.46
N ARG A 63 -5.94 -11.99 11.64
CA ARG A 63 -6.41 -13.37 11.89
C ARG A 63 -7.92 -13.50 11.76
N LYS A 64 -8.68 -12.51 12.26
CA LYS A 64 -10.12 -12.45 12.10
C LYS A 64 -10.51 -12.39 10.62
N GLY A 65 -9.90 -11.48 9.85
CA GLY A 65 -10.15 -11.36 8.42
C GLY A 65 -9.81 -12.62 7.63
N VAL A 66 -8.71 -13.31 7.95
CA VAL A 66 -8.35 -14.60 7.35
C VAL A 66 -9.37 -15.68 7.70
N ALA A 67 -9.86 -15.74 8.95
CA ALA A 67 -10.86 -16.69 9.37
C ALA A 67 -12.20 -16.45 8.64
N GLU A 68 -12.67 -15.23 8.57
CA GLU A 68 -13.87 -14.83 7.83
C GLU A 68 -13.75 -15.13 6.33
N TRP A 69 -12.57 -14.87 5.73
CA TRP A 69 -12.32 -15.18 4.33
C TRP A 69 -12.40 -16.69 4.06
N LYS A 70 -11.90 -17.52 5.00
CA LYS A 70 -11.97 -18.98 4.90
C LYS A 70 -13.39 -19.50 5.12
N GLU A 71 -14.12 -18.96 6.08
CA GLU A 71 -15.50 -19.33 6.40
C GLU A 71 -16.45 -18.99 5.23
N HIS A 72 -16.24 -17.84 4.60
CA HIS A 72 -17.02 -17.39 3.43
C HIS A 72 -16.20 -17.42 2.14
N PHE A 73 -15.48 -18.52 1.90
CA PHE A 73 -14.47 -18.65 0.85
C PHE A 73 -14.98 -18.22 -0.53
N THR A 74 -16.17 -18.69 -0.93
CA THR A 74 -16.76 -18.35 -2.25
C THR A 74 -16.98 -16.83 -2.38
N ASN A 75 -17.55 -16.19 -1.36
CA ASN A 75 -17.76 -14.74 -1.37
C ASN A 75 -16.41 -14.00 -1.34
N GLY A 76 -15.44 -14.48 -0.58
CA GLY A 76 -14.09 -13.93 -0.54
C GLY A 76 -13.41 -13.95 -1.92
N ILE A 77 -13.55 -15.06 -2.66
CA ILE A 77 -13.04 -15.18 -4.04
C ILE A 77 -13.78 -14.23 -4.98
N ILE A 78 -15.12 -14.17 -4.93
CA ILE A 78 -15.91 -13.27 -5.78
C ILE A 78 -15.51 -11.80 -5.55
N TRP A 79 -15.39 -11.37 -4.29
CA TRP A 79 -14.93 -10.02 -3.96
C TRP A 79 -13.51 -9.76 -4.46
N SER A 80 -12.60 -10.74 -4.31
CA SER A 80 -11.20 -10.58 -4.74
C SER A 80 -11.08 -10.49 -6.26
N ILE A 81 -11.75 -11.38 -7.00
CA ILE A 81 -11.72 -11.36 -8.47
C ILE A 81 -12.42 -10.11 -9.00
N GLY A 82 -13.59 -9.76 -8.46
CA GLY A 82 -14.32 -8.56 -8.87
C GLY A 82 -13.51 -7.29 -8.64
N ALA A 83 -12.86 -7.17 -7.49
CA ALA A 83 -11.98 -6.04 -7.19
C ALA A 83 -10.76 -6.00 -8.10
N TYR A 84 -10.12 -7.14 -8.36
CA TYR A 84 -8.97 -7.25 -9.25
C TYR A 84 -9.32 -6.79 -10.68
N ILE A 85 -10.41 -7.31 -11.24
CA ILE A 85 -10.87 -6.92 -12.58
C ILE A 85 -11.23 -5.42 -12.62
N THR A 86 -11.95 -4.93 -11.61
CA THR A 86 -12.32 -3.51 -11.51
C THR A 86 -11.07 -2.63 -11.43
N ASP A 87 -10.10 -3.00 -10.61
CA ASP A 87 -8.83 -2.29 -10.48
C ASP A 87 -8.06 -2.27 -11.81
N MET A 88 -7.94 -3.40 -12.48
CA MET A 88 -7.30 -3.48 -13.82
C MET A 88 -7.94 -2.54 -14.83
N ILE A 89 -9.27 -2.55 -14.93
CA ILE A 89 -10.00 -1.70 -15.89
C ILE A 89 -9.82 -0.23 -15.55
N LEU A 90 -10.09 0.15 -14.30
CA LEU A 90 -10.05 1.56 -13.89
C LEU A 90 -8.61 2.10 -13.90
N SER A 91 -7.62 1.32 -13.50
CA SER A 91 -6.21 1.71 -13.57
C SER A 91 -5.71 1.85 -15.00
N SER A 92 -6.16 0.99 -15.92
CA SER A 92 -5.85 1.13 -17.34
C SER A 92 -6.46 2.40 -17.93
N LEU A 93 -7.71 2.70 -17.61
CA LEU A 93 -8.36 3.95 -18.02
C LEU A 93 -7.68 5.19 -17.41
N ALA A 94 -7.31 5.11 -16.14
CA ALA A 94 -6.60 6.19 -15.43
C ALA A 94 -5.20 6.42 -15.98
N ASN A 95 -4.57 5.42 -16.59
CA ASN A 95 -3.24 5.56 -17.22
C ASN A 95 -3.28 6.24 -18.60
N TYR A 96 -4.44 6.27 -19.27
CA TYR A 96 -4.56 6.82 -20.62
C TYR A 96 -4.04 8.25 -20.77
N PRO A 97 -4.34 9.23 -19.87
CA PRO A 97 -3.79 10.58 -19.95
C PRO A 97 -2.26 10.62 -19.92
N SER A 98 -1.62 9.79 -19.10
CA SER A 98 -0.16 9.68 -19.05
C SER A 98 0.41 9.19 -20.38
N MET A 99 -0.14 8.10 -20.92
CA MET A 99 0.28 7.53 -22.20
C MET A 99 0.09 8.51 -23.37
N ALA A 100 -1.00 9.29 -23.35
CA ALA A 100 -1.31 10.22 -24.42
C ALA A 100 -0.44 11.50 -24.39
N LEU A 101 -0.18 12.03 -23.18
CA LEU A 101 0.50 13.32 -23.02
C LEU A 101 1.99 13.20 -22.75
N TYR A 102 2.41 12.09 -22.14
CA TYR A 102 3.80 11.87 -21.71
C TYR A 102 4.30 10.45 -22.03
N PRO A 103 4.26 10.00 -23.31
CA PRO A 103 4.52 8.61 -23.70
C PRO A 103 5.94 8.13 -23.37
N ASN A 104 6.89 9.04 -23.19
CA ASN A 104 8.30 8.74 -22.90
C ASN A 104 8.68 9.07 -21.45
N TYR A 105 7.70 9.28 -20.56
CA TYR A 105 7.98 9.58 -19.17
C TYR A 105 7.90 8.31 -18.31
N ASP A 106 9.02 7.97 -17.70
CA ASP A 106 9.07 6.89 -16.71
C ASP A 106 8.78 7.45 -15.32
N GLY A 107 7.83 6.86 -14.61
CA GLY A 107 7.47 7.27 -13.26
C GLY A 107 8.65 7.10 -12.28
N MET A 108 8.88 8.10 -11.47
CA MET A 108 10.00 8.08 -10.49
C MET A 108 9.86 6.95 -9.48
N ASN A 109 8.62 6.51 -9.17
CA ASN A 109 8.36 5.36 -8.33
C ASN A 109 8.90 4.07 -8.99
N ASP A 110 8.64 3.87 -10.27
CA ASP A 110 9.04 2.65 -11.01
C ASP A 110 10.56 2.61 -11.21
N ILE A 111 11.17 3.77 -11.47
CA ILE A 111 12.64 3.92 -11.50
C ILE A 111 13.23 3.55 -10.12
N SER A 112 12.62 3.99 -9.03
CA SER A 112 13.07 3.69 -7.67
C SER A 112 12.95 2.19 -7.36
N ILE A 113 11.85 1.55 -7.77
CA ILE A 113 11.63 0.10 -7.61
C ILE A 113 12.68 -0.69 -8.40
N SER A 114 12.87 -0.37 -9.68
CA SER A 114 13.86 -1.03 -10.54
C SER A 114 15.30 -0.85 -10.02
N SER A 115 15.61 0.34 -9.50
CA SER A 115 16.92 0.61 -8.89
C SER A 115 17.11 -0.16 -7.59
N ALA A 116 16.09 -0.24 -6.72
CA ALA A 116 16.14 -1.00 -5.47
C ALA A 116 16.32 -2.50 -5.73
N ALA A 117 15.67 -3.04 -6.76
CA ALA A 117 15.78 -4.44 -7.14
C ALA A 117 17.21 -4.86 -7.50
N LYS A 118 18.01 -3.95 -8.08
CA LYS A 118 19.42 -4.19 -8.44
C LYS A 118 20.39 -4.14 -7.24
N LEU A 119 19.94 -3.65 -6.09
CA LEU A 119 20.80 -3.46 -4.91
C LEU A 119 20.82 -4.65 -3.97
N VAL A 120 19.83 -5.52 -4.01
CA VAL A 120 19.65 -6.63 -3.07
C VAL A 120 19.29 -7.92 -3.79
N SER A 121 19.36 -9.04 -3.07
CA SER A 121 18.91 -10.31 -3.64
C SER A 121 17.40 -10.29 -3.95
N VAL A 122 17.01 -10.98 -5.02
CA VAL A 122 15.60 -11.09 -5.44
C VAL A 122 14.67 -11.53 -4.30
N PRO A 123 14.98 -12.55 -3.49
CA PRO A 123 14.12 -12.92 -2.37
C PRO A 123 13.91 -11.80 -1.35
N LEU A 124 14.96 -11.03 -1.03
CA LEU A 124 14.85 -9.90 -0.11
C LEU A 124 14.00 -8.78 -0.73
N PHE A 125 14.20 -8.47 -2.00
CA PHE A 125 13.44 -7.46 -2.72
C PHE A 125 11.94 -7.82 -2.76
N VAL A 126 11.60 -9.04 -3.18
CA VAL A 126 10.20 -9.52 -3.24
C VAL A 126 9.58 -9.53 -1.83
N THR A 127 10.32 -9.94 -0.81
CA THR A 127 9.82 -9.91 0.58
C THR A 127 9.51 -8.49 1.03
N ALA A 128 10.43 -7.56 0.81
CA ALA A 128 10.28 -6.17 1.27
C ALA A 128 9.22 -5.41 0.46
N ALA A 129 9.36 -5.35 -0.87
CA ALA A 129 8.55 -4.51 -1.73
C ALA A 129 7.30 -5.24 -2.30
N GLY A 130 7.35 -6.56 -2.44
CA GLY A 130 6.22 -7.37 -2.92
C GLY A 130 5.24 -7.79 -1.83
N ILE A 131 5.70 -7.96 -0.60
CA ILE A 131 4.87 -8.51 0.49
C ILE A 131 4.72 -7.52 1.64
N LEU A 132 5.83 -7.16 2.31
CA LEU A 132 5.77 -6.39 3.57
C LEU A 132 5.42 -4.92 3.34
N GLY A 133 5.85 -4.33 2.22
CA GLY A 133 5.45 -2.99 1.80
C GLY A 133 3.93 -2.89 1.60
N PRO A 134 3.32 -3.67 0.70
CA PRO A 134 1.88 -3.74 0.53
C PRO A 134 1.10 -3.97 1.82
N ILE A 135 1.52 -4.91 2.68
CA ILE A 135 0.87 -5.12 3.99
C ILE A 135 0.91 -3.83 4.82
N THR A 136 2.08 -3.16 4.90
CA THR A 136 2.23 -1.91 5.64
C THR A 136 1.31 -0.83 5.10
N GLU A 137 1.26 -0.67 3.78
CA GLU A 137 0.44 0.33 3.11
C GLU A 137 -1.06 0.07 3.31
N GLU A 138 -1.52 -1.17 3.18
CA GLU A 138 -2.93 -1.49 3.42
C GLU A 138 -3.35 -1.30 4.89
N LEU A 139 -2.47 -1.61 5.83
CA LEU A 139 -2.73 -1.35 7.24
C LEU A 139 -2.87 0.15 7.54
N ILE A 140 -2.14 1.00 6.85
CA ILE A 140 -2.21 2.46 7.03
C ILE A 140 -3.38 3.05 6.24
N PHE A 141 -3.38 2.86 4.92
CA PHE A 141 -4.32 3.55 4.05
C PHE A 141 -5.75 3.00 4.13
N ARG A 142 -5.94 1.68 4.30
CA ARG A 142 -7.27 1.07 4.31
C ARG A 142 -7.73 0.77 5.73
N PHE A 143 -6.92 0.12 6.54
CA PHE A 143 -7.38 -0.25 7.87
C PHE A 143 -7.44 0.96 8.82
N ILE A 144 -6.40 1.81 8.88
CA ILE A 144 -6.39 2.97 9.78
C ILE A 144 -7.22 4.12 9.20
N LEU A 145 -6.92 4.58 7.98
CA LEU A 145 -7.52 5.78 7.39
C LEU A 145 -8.95 5.58 6.88
N VAL A 146 -9.38 4.34 6.60
CA VAL A 146 -10.77 4.07 6.21
C VAL A 146 -11.52 3.35 7.31
N ASP A 147 -11.16 2.10 7.64
CA ASP A 147 -11.95 1.28 8.56
C ASP A 147 -12.05 1.87 9.97
N LYS A 148 -10.97 2.43 10.51
CA LYS A 148 -11.00 3.06 11.85
C LYS A 148 -11.51 4.49 11.81
N LEU A 149 -11.13 5.27 10.80
CA LEU A 149 -11.50 6.69 10.75
C LEU A 149 -12.98 6.90 10.40
N ARG A 150 -13.62 6.00 9.65
CA ARG A 150 -15.07 6.07 9.34
C ARG A 150 -15.97 6.03 10.58
N THR A 151 -15.45 5.65 11.73
CA THR A 151 -16.19 5.77 13.00
C THR A 151 -16.32 7.22 13.50
N LYS A 152 -15.56 8.15 12.90
CA LYS A 152 -15.50 9.57 13.28
C LYS A 152 -15.82 10.52 12.13
N LEU A 153 -15.60 10.10 10.88
CA LEU A 153 -15.81 10.88 9.67
C LEU A 153 -16.71 10.14 8.68
N PRO A 154 -17.43 10.84 7.79
CA PRO A 154 -18.17 10.22 6.71
C PRO A 154 -17.26 9.32 5.85
N SER A 155 -17.75 8.14 5.48
CA SER A 155 -16.96 7.16 4.70
C SER A 155 -16.40 7.74 3.40
N ILE A 156 -17.17 8.60 2.71
CA ILE A 156 -16.72 9.24 1.48
C ILE A 156 -15.47 10.10 1.69
N ILE A 157 -15.39 10.83 2.81
CA ILE A 157 -14.22 11.64 3.16
C ILE A 157 -13.03 10.72 3.43
N CYS A 158 -13.25 9.60 4.14
CA CYS A 158 -12.18 8.62 4.38
C CYS A 158 -11.65 8.01 3.08
N VAL A 159 -12.53 7.68 2.14
CA VAL A 159 -12.15 7.15 0.81
C VAL A 159 -11.33 8.17 0.03
N ILE A 160 -11.81 9.40 -0.08
CA ILE A 160 -11.10 10.47 -0.82
C ILE A 160 -9.73 10.70 -0.18
N LEU A 161 -9.69 10.90 1.13
CA LEU A 161 -8.44 11.15 1.87
C LEU A 161 -7.43 10.01 1.68
N SER A 162 -7.87 8.77 1.89
CA SER A 162 -7.00 7.60 1.76
C SER A 162 -6.48 7.43 0.33
N SER A 163 -7.33 7.57 -0.68
CA SER A 163 -6.96 7.36 -2.08
C SER A 163 -6.03 8.45 -2.60
N VAL A 164 -6.29 9.71 -2.26
CA VAL A 164 -5.41 10.83 -2.62
C VAL A 164 -4.06 10.70 -1.93
N LEU A 165 -4.04 10.41 -0.63
CA LEU A 165 -2.79 10.20 0.11
C LEU A 165 -2.01 9.00 -0.44
N PHE A 166 -2.68 7.93 -0.85
CA PHE A 166 -2.05 6.77 -1.47
C PHE A 166 -1.40 7.12 -2.81
N MET A 167 -2.08 7.90 -3.67
CA MET A 167 -1.48 8.40 -4.91
C MET A 167 -0.27 9.29 -4.62
N VAL A 168 -0.43 10.31 -3.78
CA VAL A 168 0.65 11.24 -3.41
C VAL A 168 1.82 10.51 -2.75
N TRP A 169 1.54 9.43 -2.04
CA TRP A 169 2.57 8.56 -1.45
C TRP A 169 3.53 7.99 -2.48
N HIS A 170 3.04 7.65 -3.68
CA HIS A 170 3.83 7.12 -4.79
C HIS A 170 4.51 8.20 -5.63
N MET A 171 4.09 9.47 -5.50
CA MET A 171 4.74 10.58 -6.20
C MET A 171 6.07 10.95 -5.53
N HIS A 172 7.10 11.16 -6.33
CA HIS A 172 8.42 11.62 -5.90
C HIS A 172 8.70 13.08 -6.27
N ALA A 173 7.85 13.69 -7.12
CA ALA A 173 7.88 15.10 -7.47
C ALA A 173 6.45 15.62 -7.67
N LEU A 174 6.26 16.92 -7.44
CA LEU A 174 4.97 17.60 -7.69
C LEU A 174 4.98 18.21 -9.10
N THR A 175 5.09 17.36 -10.11
CA THR A 175 5.04 17.74 -11.53
C THR A 175 3.83 17.14 -12.21
N LEU A 176 3.38 17.73 -13.32
CA LEU A 176 2.23 17.24 -14.05
C LEU A 176 2.44 15.83 -14.64
N PRO A 177 3.61 15.48 -15.23
CA PRO A 177 3.87 14.10 -15.65
C PRO A 177 3.79 13.09 -14.51
N GLU A 178 4.38 13.41 -13.34
CA GLU A 178 4.34 12.54 -12.16
C GLU A 178 2.93 12.37 -11.61
N LEU A 179 2.12 13.44 -11.64
CA LEU A 179 0.70 13.36 -11.28
C LEU A 179 -0.06 12.41 -12.22
N MET A 180 0.12 12.58 -13.54
CA MET A 180 -0.60 11.78 -14.55
C MET A 180 -0.23 10.30 -14.47
N ILE A 181 1.05 9.96 -14.33
CA ILE A 181 1.48 8.56 -14.27
C ILE A 181 1.07 7.85 -12.96
N ASN A 182 0.74 8.62 -11.92
CA ASN A 182 0.25 8.09 -10.65
C ASN A 182 -1.30 8.07 -10.53
N LEU A 183 -2.06 8.53 -11.53
CA LEU A 183 -3.53 8.39 -11.54
C LEU A 183 -4.02 6.94 -11.36
N PRO A 184 -3.37 5.90 -11.90
CA PRO A 184 -3.71 4.51 -11.59
C PRO A 184 -3.65 4.20 -10.09
N LYS A 185 -2.73 4.80 -9.32
CA LYS A 185 -2.66 4.62 -7.86
C LYS A 185 -3.86 5.25 -7.14
N LEU A 186 -4.41 6.37 -7.66
CA LEU A 186 -5.66 6.93 -7.15
C LEU A 186 -6.82 5.96 -7.37
N SER A 187 -6.91 5.37 -8.57
CA SER A 187 -7.92 4.38 -8.93
C SER A 187 -7.86 3.16 -8.02
N THR A 188 -6.69 2.53 -7.90
CA THR A 188 -6.44 1.42 -6.97
C THR A 188 -6.79 1.81 -5.53
N GLY A 189 -6.45 3.04 -5.14
CA GLY A 189 -6.81 3.61 -3.85
C GLY A 189 -8.31 3.55 -3.58
N ILE A 190 -9.13 3.99 -4.53
CA ILE A 190 -10.60 4.00 -4.45
C ILE A 190 -11.14 2.56 -4.40
N VAL A 191 -10.72 1.70 -5.32
CA VAL A 191 -11.18 0.31 -5.39
C VAL A 191 -10.94 -0.41 -4.06
N TYR A 192 -9.75 -0.32 -3.50
CA TYR A 192 -9.40 -1.00 -2.24
C TYR A 192 -10.13 -0.40 -1.03
N CYS A 193 -10.39 0.92 -1.03
CA CYS A 193 -11.24 1.54 -0.03
C CYS A 193 -12.71 1.06 -0.12
N VAL A 194 -13.24 0.93 -1.33
CA VAL A 194 -14.60 0.39 -1.54
C VAL A 194 -14.67 -1.05 -1.03
N ILE A 195 -13.69 -1.88 -1.38
CA ILE A 195 -13.64 -3.27 -0.94
C ILE A 195 -13.65 -3.39 0.57
N ILE A 196 -12.83 -2.64 1.30
CA ILE A 196 -12.81 -2.74 2.77
C ILE A 196 -14.12 -2.25 3.40
N LEU A 197 -14.78 -1.25 2.78
CA LEU A 197 -16.07 -0.74 3.27
C LEU A 197 -17.20 -1.77 3.14
N TYR A 198 -17.23 -2.50 2.03
CA TYR A 198 -18.31 -3.46 1.76
C TYR A 198 -18.04 -4.85 2.33
N SER A 199 -16.79 -5.33 2.25
CA SER A 199 -16.43 -6.63 2.81
C SER A 199 -16.24 -6.61 4.32
N ASN A 200 -15.97 -5.45 4.92
CA ASN A 200 -15.50 -5.29 6.31
C ASN A 200 -14.28 -6.16 6.66
N ASN A 201 -13.53 -6.60 5.65
CA ASN A 201 -12.43 -7.53 5.79
C ASN A 201 -11.12 -6.93 5.26
N PRO A 202 -10.16 -6.56 6.14
CA PRO A 202 -8.90 -5.95 5.74
C PRO A 202 -7.97 -6.93 4.98
N THR A 203 -8.23 -8.24 5.06
CA THR A 203 -7.39 -9.24 4.42
C THR A 203 -7.54 -9.22 2.90
N ILE A 204 -8.71 -8.88 2.36
CA ILE A 204 -8.95 -8.86 0.91
C ILE A 204 -8.07 -7.82 0.21
N PRO A 205 -8.07 -6.52 0.56
CA PRO A 205 -7.17 -5.57 -0.09
C PRO A 205 -5.69 -5.87 0.16
N ILE A 206 -5.31 -6.42 1.32
CA ILE A 206 -3.93 -6.89 1.57
C ILE A 206 -3.54 -7.97 0.56
N LEU A 207 -4.36 -9.02 0.39
CA LEU A 207 -4.07 -10.10 -0.55
C LEU A 207 -3.98 -9.60 -1.99
N LEU A 208 -4.88 -8.73 -2.41
CA LEU A 208 -4.88 -8.14 -3.75
C LEU A 208 -3.62 -7.32 -4.00
N HIS A 209 -3.22 -6.47 -3.04
CA HIS A 209 -2.04 -5.63 -3.18
C HIS A 209 -0.75 -6.45 -3.22
N VAL A 210 -0.62 -7.44 -2.34
CA VAL A 210 0.50 -8.39 -2.36
C VAL A 210 0.55 -9.14 -3.69
N PHE A 211 -0.60 -9.62 -4.18
CA PHE A 211 -0.69 -10.31 -5.47
C PHE A 211 -0.26 -9.41 -6.62
N ASN A 212 -0.77 -8.18 -6.71
CA ASN A 212 -0.41 -7.23 -7.76
C ASN A 212 1.10 -6.92 -7.76
N ASN A 213 1.67 -6.61 -6.60
CA ASN A 213 3.08 -6.27 -6.52
C ASN A 213 4.00 -7.47 -6.80
N THR A 214 3.70 -8.65 -6.24
CA THR A 214 4.49 -9.85 -6.51
C THR A 214 4.41 -10.28 -7.98
N THR A 215 3.25 -10.17 -8.61
CA THR A 215 3.09 -10.47 -10.04
C THR A 215 3.88 -9.49 -10.90
N ALA A 216 3.82 -8.20 -10.61
CA ALA A 216 4.62 -7.19 -11.31
C ALA A 216 6.13 -7.47 -11.21
N MET A 217 6.61 -7.84 -10.02
CA MET A 217 8.02 -8.19 -9.80
C MET A 217 8.44 -9.46 -10.54
N LEU A 218 7.57 -10.48 -10.57
CA LEU A 218 7.82 -11.69 -11.37
C LEU A 218 7.93 -11.36 -12.87
N MET A 219 7.07 -10.47 -13.37
CA MET A 219 7.17 -10.00 -14.76
C MET A 219 8.47 -9.23 -15.02
N MET A 220 8.92 -8.40 -14.09
CA MET A 220 10.21 -7.71 -14.19
C MET A 220 11.39 -8.69 -14.27
N LEU A 221 11.37 -9.76 -13.46
CA LEU A 221 12.35 -10.84 -13.50
C LEU A 221 12.35 -11.58 -14.83
N MET A 222 11.16 -11.96 -15.32
CA MET A 222 11.03 -12.69 -16.58
C MET A 222 11.49 -11.89 -17.79
N ASN A 223 11.33 -10.56 -17.76
CA ASN A 223 11.74 -9.64 -18.81
C ASN A 223 13.22 -9.20 -18.67
N GLY A 224 13.96 -9.71 -17.68
CA GLY A 224 15.35 -9.35 -17.45
C GLY A 224 15.58 -7.88 -17.04
N THR A 225 14.55 -7.23 -16.49
CA THR A 225 14.63 -5.84 -16.02
C THR A 225 15.29 -5.74 -14.65
N ILE A 226 15.26 -6.84 -13.87
CA ILE A 226 15.90 -6.98 -12.55
C ILE A 226 16.58 -8.32 -12.44
#